data_977256097504be5467f09bb5652f0e67
#
_entry.id   977256097504be5467f09bb5652f0e67
#
_cell.length_a   1.000
_cell.length_b   1.000
_cell.length_c   1.000
_cell.angle_alpha   90.00
_cell.angle_beta   90.00
_cell.angle_gamma   90.00
#
_symmetry.space_group_name_H-M   'P 1'
#
loop_
_entity.id
_entity.type
_entity.pdbx_description
1 polymer ?
#
loop_
_entity_poly.entity_id
_entity_poly.type
_entity_poly.pdbx_seq_one_letter_code
_entity_poly.pdbx_strand_id
1 'polypeptide(L)'
;VYNVPKNSKTPKACRAGGCGVEYTKCQVDLPRLQRKARLYVGIPEKKEEGERFPVLYMHDGHNVFSDEDAFDGVSWGLIQAYRDWPGLPRIIVVGLECANGGRRFDEYAGFPIAHPGLDRFIPKPVGGKGDLYLDTIVSQIKPMIDQNYPTISSPEYTGMVGSSMGGVITHYAALTRTGVFSRFGSLSGAFFVSESSVLHATERATLTGVHKFFLSVGTRECGVGDQEEYVRVNQAVFAALSKKMPPERLRFEIVENGIHHESAWAKVLPSVIRFLFSDIGKGLQHPPAR
;
A
#
# COMPACT_ATOMS: atom_id res chain seq x y z
N VAL A 1 24.43 11.53 -0.64
CA VAL A 1 23.99 12.14 0.63
C VAL A 1 22.87 13.10 0.26
N TYR A 2 21.62 12.66 0.37
CA TYR A 2 20.45 13.51 0.11
C TYR A 2 20.13 14.26 1.40
N ASN A 3 20.54 15.54 1.44
CA ASN A 3 20.15 16.45 2.51
C ASN A 3 18.65 16.76 2.38
N VAL A 4 17.86 16.40 3.37
CA VAL A 4 16.57 17.08 3.61
C VAL A 4 16.89 18.53 3.89
N PRO A 5 16.31 19.52 3.18
CA PRO A 5 16.57 20.91 3.46
C PRO A 5 16.19 21.21 4.92
N LYS A 6 17.14 21.65 5.73
CA LYS A 6 16.92 22.10 7.13
C LYS A 6 15.97 23.30 7.26
N ASN A 7 15.38 23.73 6.15
CA ASN A 7 14.45 24.88 6.05
C ASN A 7 13.06 24.51 5.51
N SER A 8 12.62 23.24 5.61
CA SER A 8 11.19 23.01 5.53
C SER A 8 10.57 23.52 6.84
N LYS A 9 9.70 24.54 6.74
CA LYS A 9 8.79 24.92 7.84
C LYS A 9 8.31 23.66 8.48
N THR A 10 8.45 23.58 9.82
CA THR A 10 7.98 22.43 10.64
C THR A 10 6.67 21.93 10.04
N PRO A 11 6.57 20.62 9.67
CA PRO A 11 5.35 20.10 9.07
C PRO A 11 4.18 20.49 9.96
N LYS A 12 3.11 21.07 9.40
CA LYS A 12 1.89 21.33 10.19
C LYS A 12 1.39 19.97 10.65
N ALA A 13 1.60 19.68 11.93
CA ALA A 13 1.02 18.51 12.56
C ALA A 13 -0.50 18.69 12.55
N CYS A 14 -1.20 17.90 11.77
CA CYS A 14 -2.65 17.78 11.88
C CYS A 14 -2.92 16.94 13.14
N ARG A 15 -3.12 17.61 14.29
CA ARG A 15 -3.49 16.94 15.52
C ARG A 15 -4.95 16.51 15.45
N ALA A 16 -5.18 15.27 15.09
CA ALA A 16 -6.47 14.64 15.34
C ALA A 16 -6.52 14.20 16.81
N GLY A 17 -7.14 15.04 17.67
CA GLY A 17 -7.19 14.77 19.10
C GLY A 17 -7.71 13.37 19.44
N GLY A 18 -6.99 12.64 20.28
CA GLY A 18 -7.50 11.48 21.02
C GLY A 18 -7.41 10.10 20.34
N CYS A 19 -6.89 9.95 19.12
CA CYS A 19 -6.79 8.63 18.44
C CYS A 19 -5.42 7.95 18.54
N GLY A 20 -4.43 8.59 19.17
CA GLY A 20 -3.08 8.03 19.32
C GLY A 20 -2.26 7.96 18.02
N VAL A 21 -2.73 8.57 16.90
CA VAL A 21 -1.99 8.70 15.65
C VAL A 21 -2.04 10.15 15.16
N GLU A 22 -0.86 10.72 14.94
CA GLU A 22 -0.70 12.02 14.29
C GLU A 22 -0.08 11.82 12.92
N TYR A 23 -0.42 12.65 11.92
CA TYR A 23 0.25 12.59 10.64
C TYR A 23 0.77 13.95 10.19
N THR A 24 1.82 13.89 9.39
CA THR A 24 2.45 15.05 8.75
C THR A 24 2.46 14.87 7.24
N LYS A 25 2.50 15.97 6.50
CA LYS A 25 2.65 15.94 5.04
C LYS A 25 3.79 16.86 4.60
N CYS A 26 4.63 16.37 3.69
CA CYS A 26 5.70 17.16 3.07
C CYS A 26 5.80 16.86 1.58
N GLN A 27 6.47 17.75 0.85
CA GLN A 27 6.77 17.52 -0.56
C GLN A 27 8.15 16.87 -0.70
N VAL A 28 8.24 15.86 -1.56
CA VAL A 28 9.47 15.17 -1.91
C VAL A 28 9.71 15.24 -3.41
N ASP A 29 10.97 15.42 -3.80
CA ASP A 29 11.39 15.30 -5.20
C ASP A 29 11.68 13.84 -5.51
N LEU A 30 11.14 13.34 -6.63
CA LEU A 30 11.34 11.99 -7.13
C LEU A 30 12.05 12.04 -8.50
N PRO A 31 13.39 12.27 -8.52
CA PRO A 31 14.12 12.51 -9.76
C PRO A 31 14.02 11.34 -10.75
N ARG A 32 14.03 10.10 -10.26
CA ARG A 32 13.89 8.90 -11.10
C ARG A 32 12.53 8.84 -11.80
N LEU A 33 11.49 9.36 -11.17
CA LEU A 33 10.14 9.45 -11.71
C LEU A 33 9.86 10.81 -12.40
N GLN A 34 10.85 11.72 -12.42
CA GLN A 34 10.77 13.05 -13.02
C GLN A 34 9.53 13.83 -12.54
N ARG A 35 9.23 13.75 -11.24
CA ARG A 35 8.12 14.46 -10.59
C ARG A 35 8.37 14.76 -9.13
N LYS A 36 7.56 15.64 -8.58
CA LYS A 36 7.38 15.81 -7.14
C LYS A 36 6.16 15.01 -6.68
N ALA A 37 6.12 14.72 -5.38
CA ALA A 37 4.97 14.07 -4.76
C ALA A 37 4.78 14.58 -3.33
N ARG A 38 3.56 14.53 -2.83
CA ARG A 38 3.31 14.65 -1.41
C ARG A 38 3.58 13.31 -0.74
N LEU A 39 4.26 13.38 0.39
CA LEU A 39 4.50 12.25 1.26
C LEU A 39 3.77 12.50 2.58
N TYR A 40 2.98 11.57 3.00
CA TYR A 40 2.21 11.57 4.23
C TYR A 40 2.81 10.55 5.19
N VAL A 41 3.02 10.93 6.45
CA VAL A 41 3.58 10.01 7.45
C VAL A 41 2.76 10.09 8.72
N GLY A 42 2.01 9.02 9.00
CA GLY A 42 1.27 8.82 10.23
C GLY A 42 2.11 8.07 11.24
N ILE A 43 2.19 8.61 12.46
CA ILE A 43 3.02 8.08 13.53
C ILE A 43 2.15 7.78 14.74
N PRO A 44 2.18 6.56 15.30
CA PRO A 44 1.51 6.28 16.56
C PRO A 44 2.18 7.03 17.71
N GLU A 45 1.39 7.43 18.69
CA GLU A 45 1.89 8.00 19.93
C GLU A 45 2.87 7.03 20.62
N LYS A 46 4.05 7.52 20.98
CA LYS A 46 5.02 6.73 21.75
C LYS A 46 4.55 6.56 23.18
N LYS A 47 4.62 5.34 23.68
CA LYS A 47 4.35 5.01 25.09
C LYS A 47 5.63 4.92 25.92
N GLU A 48 6.75 4.61 25.27
CA GLU A 48 8.05 4.41 25.91
C GLU A 48 9.15 5.10 25.10
N GLU A 49 10.20 5.52 25.81
CA GLU A 49 11.41 6.05 25.14
C GLU A 49 12.10 4.95 24.34
N GLY A 50 12.56 5.27 23.13
CA GLY A 50 13.22 4.30 22.26
C GLY A 50 12.28 3.37 21.48
N GLU A 51 10.96 3.45 21.70
CA GLU A 51 9.99 2.61 20.98
C GLU A 51 10.08 2.78 19.46
N ARG A 52 10.09 1.64 18.75
CA ARG A 52 10.12 1.58 17.28
C ARG A 52 8.90 0.83 16.76
N PHE A 53 8.52 1.13 15.52
CA PHE A 53 7.27 0.66 14.93
C PHE A 53 7.49 -0.05 13.59
N PRO A 54 6.69 -1.09 13.30
CA PRO A 54 6.53 -1.59 11.93
C PRO A 54 6.05 -0.48 11.00
N VAL A 55 6.28 -0.65 9.69
CA VAL A 55 5.94 0.37 8.69
C VAL A 55 5.03 -0.23 7.62
N LEU A 56 3.95 0.48 7.30
CA LEU A 56 3.06 0.19 6.20
C LEU A 56 3.16 1.30 5.15
N TYR A 57 3.65 0.96 3.95
CA TYR A 57 3.63 1.85 2.79
C TYR A 57 2.29 1.72 2.07
N MET A 58 1.62 2.84 1.84
CA MET A 58 0.34 2.88 1.14
C MET A 58 0.45 3.72 -0.14
N HIS A 59 -0.07 3.17 -1.22
CA HIS A 59 -0.20 3.88 -2.48
C HIS A 59 -1.34 4.91 -2.40
N ASP A 60 -1.35 5.87 -3.35
CA ASP A 60 -2.34 6.95 -3.38
C ASP A 60 -2.45 7.69 -2.04
N GLY A 61 -1.30 8.10 -1.48
CA GLY A 61 -1.16 8.62 -0.12
C GLY A 61 -2.10 9.76 0.26
N HIS A 62 -2.57 10.54 -0.72
CA HIS A 62 -3.55 11.60 -0.53
C HIS A 62 -4.94 11.06 -0.10
N ASN A 63 -5.27 9.81 -0.43
CA ASN A 63 -6.53 9.18 -0.07
C ASN A 63 -6.51 8.46 1.29
N VAL A 64 -5.38 8.42 2.00
CA VAL A 64 -5.23 7.52 3.16
C VAL A 64 -5.74 8.12 4.45
N PHE A 65 -5.42 9.40 4.73
CA PHE A 65 -5.48 9.95 6.08
C PHE A 65 -6.72 10.81 6.36
N SER A 66 -7.10 11.67 5.42
CA SER A 66 -8.10 12.73 5.60
C SER A 66 -8.92 12.93 4.34
N ASP A 67 -10.21 13.15 4.52
CA ASP A 67 -11.14 13.48 3.45
C ASP A 67 -10.79 14.79 2.75
N GLU A 68 -10.18 15.73 3.48
CA GLU A 68 -9.73 17.03 2.96
C GLU A 68 -8.63 16.87 1.88
N ASP A 69 -7.78 15.85 1.99
CA ASP A 69 -6.69 15.58 1.03
C ASP A 69 -7.12 14.60 -0.08
N ALA A 70 -8.20 13.87 0.13
CA ALA A 70 -8.66 12.80 -0.76
C ALA A 70 -9.21 13.34 -2.09
N PHE A 71 -8.96 12.58 -3.16
CA PHE A 71 -9.33 12.97 -4.53
C PHE A 71 -10.83 13.22 -4.70
N ASP A 72 -11.67 12.35 -4.15
CA ASP A 72 -13.14 12.45 -4.19
C ASP A 72 -13.76 12.98 -2.88
N GLY A 73 -12.94 13.57 -1.98
CA GLY A 73 -13.39 14.04 -0.69
C GLY A 73 -13.76 12.93 0.29
N VAL A 74 -13.37 11.68 0.02
CA VAL A 74 -13.53 10.52 0.90
C VAL A 74 -12.22 9.76 0.97
N SER A 75 -11.69 9.60 2.18
CA SER A 75 -10.44 8.88 2.42
C SER A 75 -10.65 7.43 2.85
N TRP A 76 -9.56 6.67 2.97
CA TRP A 76 -9.56 5.37 3.64
C TRP A 76 -9.82 5.46 5.15
N GLY A 77 -9.91 6.67 5.67
CA GLY A 77 -10.26 6.93 7.06
C GLY A 77 -9.28 6.34 8.06
N LEU A 78 -7.97 6.33 7.79
CA LEU A 78 -6.96 5.73 8.67
C LEU A 78 -7.06 6.28 10.10
N ILE A 79 -7.21 7.60 10.25
CA ILE A 79 -7.33 8.24 11.57
C ILE A 79 -8.61 7.77 12.27
N GLN A 80 -9.72 7.67 11.55
CA GLN A 80 -10.97 7.19 12.10
C GLN A 80 -10.89 5.71 12.47
N ALA A 81 -10.22 4.89 11.67
CA ALA A 81 -10.00 3.48 11.98
C ALA A 81 -9.28 3.28 13.32
N TYR A 82 -8.25 4.09 13.63
CA TYR A 82 -7.57 4.02 14.92
C TYR A 82 -8.41 4.53 16.10
N ARG A 83 -9.35 5.45 15.87
CA ARG A 83 -10.32 5.88 16.88
C ARG A 83 -11.33 4.79 17.21
N ASP A 84 -11.90 4.18 16.17
CA ASP A 84 -12.96 3.18 16.31
C ASP A 84 -12.43 1.82 16.78
N TRP A 85 -11.15 1.55 16.51
CA TRP A 85 -10.49 0.28 16.80
C TRP A 85 -9.20 0.47 17.59
N PRO A 86 -9.26 0.86 18.88
CA PRO A 86 -8.06 1.18 19.69
C PRO A 86 -7.09 0.00 19.90
N GLY A 87 -7.53 -1.23 19.54
CA GLY A 87 -6.69 -2.43 19.58
C GLY A 87 -5.97 -2.76 18.26
N LEU A 88 -5.96 -1.83 17.28
CA LEU A 88 -5.16 -2.01 16.07
C LEU A 88 -3.66 -2.01 16.39
N PRO A 89 -2.87 -2.83 15.66
CA PRO A 89 -1.41 -2.77 15.72
C PRO A 89 -0.88 -1.35 15.53
N ARG A 90 0.06 -0.95 16.37
CA ARG A 90 0.69 0.37 16.32
C ARG A 90 1.78 0.35 15.25
N ILE A 91 1.53 1.00 14.12
CA ILE A 91 2.42 1.03 12.95
C ILE A 91 2.60 2.46 12.45
N ILE A 92 3.75 2.74 11.88
CA ILE A 92 3.94 3.95 11.05
C ILE A 92 3.30 3.69 9.70
N VAL A 93 2.46 4.61 9.22
CA VAL A 93 1.88 4.54 7.87
C VAL A 93 2.47 5.62 7.00
N VAL A 94 3.01 5.21 5.85
CA VAL A 94 3.66 6.09 4.87
C VAL A 94 2.85 6.09 3.60
N GLY A 95 2.17 7.19 3.29
CA GLY A 95 1.39 7.37 2.07
C GLY A 95 2.17 8.17 1.03
N LEU A 96 2.47 7.59 -0.12
CA LEU A 96 3.07 8.31 -1.25
C LEU A 96 1.99 8.67 -2.27
N GLU A 97 1.89 9.96 -2.60
CA GLU A 97 0.98 10.44 -3.63
C GLU A 97 1.34 9.86 -5.00
N CYS A 98 0.33 9.40 -5.74
CA CYS A 98 0.52 8.89 -7.10
C CYS A 98 0.83 10.01 -8.10
N ALA A 99 1.26 9.62 -9.30
CA ALA A 99 1.31 10.52 -10.44
C ALA A 99 -0.11 10.79 -10.97
N ASN A 100 -0.28 11.91 -11.67
CA ASN A 100 -1.56 12.27 -12.29
C ASN A 100 -1.76 11.54 -13.64
N GLY A 101 -3.01 11.28 -13.98
CA GLY A 101 -3.43 10.76 -15.27
C GLY A 101 -2.75 9.45 -15.69
N GLY A 102 -2.37 9.32 -16.96
CA GLY A 102 -1.76 8.13 -17.51
C GLY A 102 -0.45 7.68 -16.84
N ARG A 103 0.28 8.61 -16.21
CA ARG A 103 1.50 8.26 -15.46
C ARG A 103 1.25 7.36 -14.26
N ARG A 104 0.09 7.47 -13.61
CA ARG A 104 -0.28 6.56 -12.52
C ARG A 104 -0.35 5.10 -13.00
N PHE A 105 -0.89 4.88 -14.19
CA PHE A 105 -0.94 3.56 -14.80
C PHE A 105 0.46 3.04 -15.15
N ASP A 106 1.35 3.91 -15.65
CA ASP A 106 2.75 3.57 -15.89
C ASP A 106 3.46 3.10 -14.64
N GLU A 107 3.35 3.90 -13.56
CA GLU A 107 4.03 3.65 -12.28
C GLU A 107 3.43 2.46 -11.51
N TYR A 108 2.12 2.22 -11.64
CA TYR A 108 1.42 1.18 -10.87
C TYR A 108 1.25 -0.15 -11.61
N ALA A 109 1.83 -0.30 -12.78
CA ALA A 109 1.84 -1.55 -13.51
C ALA A 109 3.27 -2.05 -13.75
N GLY A 110 3.60 -3.24 -13.25
CA GLY A 110 4.87 -3.93 -13.52
C GLY A 110 4.91 -4.54 -14.93
N PHE A 111 3.76 -4.68 -15.57
CA PHE A 111 3.61 -5.19 -16.92
C PHE A 111 2.92 -4.16 -17.82
N PRO A 112 3.12 -4.24 -19.15
CA PRO A 112 2.32 -3.44 -20.09
C PRO A 112 0.83 -3.70 -19.89
N ILE A 113 0.04 -2.64 -19.96
CA ILE A 113 -1.41 -2.72 -19.88
C ILE A 113 -1.98 -3.08 -21.24
N ALA A 114 -2.82 -4.11 -21.29
CA ALA A 114 -3.36 -4.69 -22.53
C ALA A 114 -4.86 -4.97 -22.44
N HIS A 115 -5.63 -4.07 -21.84
CA HIS A 115 -7.08 -4.22 -21.71
C HIS A 115 -7.82 -3.32 -22.71
N PRO A 116 -8.71 -3.87 -23.59
CA PRO A 116 -9.39 -3.09 -24.63
C PRO A 116 -10.25 -1.94 -24.09
N GLY A 117 -10.85 -2.10 -22.90
CA GLY A 117 -11.68 -1.07 -22.27
C GLY A 117 -10.91 0.20 -21.87
N LEU A 118 -9.58 0.10 -21.73
CA LEU A 118 -8.71 1.24 -21.40
C LEU A 118 -8.24 2.00 -22.64
N ASP A 119 -8.30 1.41 -23.83
CA ASP A 119 -7.79 2.00 -25.07
C ASP A 119 -8.45 3.33 -25.43
N ARG A 120 -9.68 3.54 -24.94
CA ARG A 120 -10.45 4.77 -25.18
C ARG A 120 -10.04 5.93 -24.27
N PHE A 121 -9.40 5.62 -23.14
CA PHE A 121 -9.12 6.60 -22.08
C PHE A 121 -7.64 6.90 -21.89
N ILE A 122 -6.78 5.98 -22.30
CA ILE A 122 -5.34 6.08 -22.02
C ILE A 122 -4.55 5.79 -23.30
N PRO A 123 -3.74 6.77 -23.80
CA PRO A 123 -2.86 6.56 -24.95
C PRO A 123 -1.88 5.40 -24.69
N LYS A 124 -1.73 4.50 -25.65
CA LYS A 124 -0.74 3.42 -25.59
C LYS A 124 0.60 3.82 -26.24
N PRO A 125 1.72 3.21 -25.84
CA PRO A 125 1.85 2.18 -24.78
C PRO A 125 1.78 2.78 -23.37
N VAL A 126 1.16 2.05 -22.43
CA VAL A 126 1.03 2.44 -21.04
C VAL A 126 1.32 1.25 -20.11
N GLY A 127 1.80 1.51 -18.91
CA GLY A 127 2.23 0.50 -17.92
C GLY A 127 3.68 0.05 -18.13
N GLY A 128 4.11 -0.92 -17.33
CA GLY A 128 5.44 -1.51 -17.40
C GLY A 128 6.56 -0.70 -16.72
N LYS A 129 6.24 0.39 -16.00
CA LYS A 129 7.24 1.18 -15.25
C LYS A 129 7.19 0.93 -13.73
N GLY A 130 6.51 -0.13 -13.31
CA GLY A 130 6.37 -0.49 -11.89
C GLY A 130 7.72 -0.72 -11.20
N ASP A 131 8.72 -1.28 -11.87
CA ASP A 131 10.06 -1.42 -11.30
C ASP A 131 10.67 -0.07 -10.95
N LEU A 132 10.57 0.93 -11.82
CA LEU A 132 11.11 2.27 -11.57
C LEU A 132 10.43 2.93 -10.35
N TYR A 133 9.12 2.74 -10.21
CA TYR A 133 8.36 3.23 -9.07
C TYR A 133 8.76 2.53 -7.77
N LEU A 134 8.80 1.20 -7.75
CA LEU A 134 9.21 0.42 -6.58
C LEU A 134 10.65 0.70 -6.18
N ASP A 135 11.56 0.80 -7.16
CA ASP A 135 12.96 1.16 -6.90
C ASP A 135 13.08 2.55 -6.28
N THR A 136 12.22 3.50 -6.66
CA THR A 136 12.18 4.82 -6.03
C THR A 136 11.75 4.72 -4.57
N ILE A 137 10.76 3.89 -4.25
CA ILE A 137 10.37 3.64 -2.85
C ILE A 137 11.52 3.00 -2.08
N VAL A 138 12.13 1.95 -2.62
CA VAL A 138 13.18 1.16 -1.96
C VAL A 138 14.47 1.96 -1.76
N SER A 139 14.89 2.73 -2.78
CA SER A 139 16.20 3.40 -2.76
C SER A 139 16.17 4.84 -2.24
N GLN A 140 14.99 5.47 -2.19
CA GLN A 140 14.87 6.86 -1.77
C GLN A 140 13.90 7.04 -0.60
N ILE A 141 12.64 6.61 -0.74
CA ILE A 141 11.61 6.88 0.28
C ILE A 141 11.88 6.07 1.55
N LYS A 142 12.08 4.76 1.43
CA LYS A 142 12.28 3.91 2.61
C LYS A 142 13.53 4.31 3.42
N PRO A 143 14.71 4.54 2.85
CA PRO A 143 15.87 5.00 3.61
C PRO A 143 15.63 6.35 4.31
N MET A 144 14.92 7.28 3.66
CA MET A 144 14.56 8.55 4.26
C MET A 144 13.61 8.37 5.46
N ILE A 145 12.63 7.48 5.36
CA ILE A 145 11.71 7.16 6.45
C ILE A 145 12.47 6.49 7.61
N ASP A 146 13.29 5.50 7.32
CA ASP A 146 14.04 4.77 8.36
C ASP A 146 15.06 5.67 9.10
N GLN A 147 15.59 6.68 8.43
CA GLN A 147 16.52 7.65 9.02
C GLN A 147 15.81 8.67 9.93
N ASN A 148 14.59 9.09 9.58
CA ASN A 148 13.91 10.21 10.23
C ASN A 148 12.83 9.80 11.23
N TYR A 149 12.40 8.54 11.21
CA TYR A 149 11.31 8.03 12.04
C TYR A 149 11.73 6.77 12.81
N PRO A 150 11.10 6.47 13.95
CA PRO A 150 11.45 5.31 14.77
C PRO A 150 10.91 4.00 14.17
N THR A 151 11.44 3.60 13.03
CA THR A 151 11.02 2.41 12.30
C THR A 151 11.76 1.15 12.75
N ILE A 152 11.12 -0.01 12.59
CA ILE A 152 11.79 -1.30 12.53
C ILE A 152 11.99 -1.59 11.05
N SER A 153 13.21 -1.41 10.55
CA SER A 153 13.50 -1.34 9.10
C SER A 153 13.58 -2.68 8.38
N SER A 154 13.59 -3.81 9.11
CA SER A 154 13.72 -5.12 8.49
C SER A 154 12.45 -5.55 7.73
N PRO A 155 12.58 -6.42 6.72
CA PRO A 155 11.47 -6.82 5.84
C PRO A 155 10.26 -7.38 6.60
N GLU A 156 10.49 -8.13 7.69
CA GLU A 156 9.45 -8.77 8.50
C GLU A 156 8.47 -7.77 9.12
N TYR A 157 8.91 -6.51 9.29
CA TYR A 157 8.13 -5.42 9.88
C TYR A 157 7.70 -4.38 8.86
N THR A 158 7.92 -4.66 7.56
CA THR A 158 7.62 -3.71 6.50
C THR A 158 6.55 -4.28 5.57
N GLY A 159 5.47 -3.52 5.39
CA GLY A 159 4.35 -3.88 4.53
C GLY A 159 4.07 -2.87 3.43
N MET A 160 3.27 -3.28 2.46
CA MET A 160 2.79 -2.46 1.35
C MET A 160 1.32 -2.76 1.06
N VAL A 161 0.50 -1.73 0.90
CA VAL A 161 -0.95 -1.86 0.64
C VAL A 161 -1.40 -0.85 -0.40
N GLY A 162 -2.34 -1.25 -1.23
CA GLY A 162 -3.03 -0.36 -2.16
C GLY A 162 -4.31 -0.95 -2.71
N SER A 163 -5.10 -0.10 -3.36
CA SER A 163 -6.35 -0.49 -4.03
C SER A 163 -6.27 -0.27 -5.53
N SER A 164 -7.13 -0.96 -6.27
CA SER A 164 -7.22 -0.76 -7.72
C SER A 164 -5.86 -1.02 -8.40
N MET A 165 -5.35 -0.06 -9.15
CA MET A 165 -3.98 -0.10 -9.69
C MET A 165 -2.91 -0.13 -8.59
N GLY A 166 -3.16 0.51 -7.42
CA GLY A 166 -2.31 0.37 -6.23
C GLY A 166 -2.25 -1.06 -5.71
N GLY A 167 -3.33 -1.84 -5.85
CA GLY A 167 -3.34 -3.27 -5.59
C GLY A 167 -2.49 -4.07 -6.58
N VAL A 168 -2.49 -3.67 -7.85
CA VAL A 168 -1.65 -4.31 -8.89
C VAL A 168 -0.17 -4.13 -8.59
N ILE A 169 0.27 -2.90 -8.27
CA ILE A 169 1.70 -2.66 -7.96
C ILE A 169 2.09 -3.27 -6.61
N THR A 170 1.19 -3.35 -5.63
CA THR A 170 1.41 -4.08 -4.38
C THR A 170 1.66 -5.57 -4.62
N HIS A 171 0.83 -6.20 -5.47
CA HIS A 171 1.04 -7.58 -5.87
C HIS A 171 2.37 -7.76 -6.61
N TYR A 172 2.70 -6.87 -7.54
CA TYR A 172 3.98 -6.91 -8.25
C TYR A 172 5.17 -6.78 -7.28
N ALA A 173 5.06 -5.93 -6.26
CA ALA A 173 6.06 -5.84 -5.19
C ALA A 173 6.24 -7.15 -4.42
N ALA A 174 5.14 -7.88 -4.16
CA ALA A 174 5.21 -9.19 -3.52
C ALA A 174 5.94 -10.25 -4.37
N LEU A 175 5.97 -10.09 -5.69
CA LEU A 175 6.71 -10.97 -6.59
C LEU A 175 8.18 -10.58 -6.72
N THR A 176 8.53 -9.29 -6.51
CA THR A 176 9.84 -8.74 -6.94
C THR A 176 10.65 -8.04 -5.85
N ARG A 177 10.07 -7.72 -4.69
CA ARG A 177 10.71 -6.91 -3.62
C ARG A 177 10.61 -7.53 -2.22
N THR A 178 10.56 -8.85 -2.13
CA THR A 178 10.45 -9.58 -0.85
C THR A 178 11.68 -9.43 0.07
N GLY A 179 12.81 -8.99 -0.46
CA GLY A 179 13.98 -8.60 0.35
C GLY A 179 13.80 -7.28 1.12
N VAL A 180 12.71 -6.54 0.88
CA VAL A 180 12.42 -5.23 1.51
C VAL A 180 11.06 -5.22 2.20
N PHE A 181 10.07 -5.88 1.60
CA PHE A 181 8.71 -5.98 2.11
C PHE A 181 8.32 -7.44 2.25
N SER A 182 7.57 -7.76 3.29
CA SER A 182 7.06 -9.13 3.48
C SER A 182 5.56 -9.22 3.74
N ARG A 183 4.87 -8.08 3.91
CA ARG A 183 3.46 -8.00 4.25
C ARG A 183 2.72 -7.17 3.21
N PHE A 184 1.77 -7.77 2.52
CA PHE A 184 1.13 -7.16 1.35
C PHE A 184 -0.39 -7.16 1.46
N GLY A 185 -1.04 -6.09 0.97
CA GLY A 185 -2.49 -6.00 0.88
C GLY A 185 -2.93 -5.40 -0.44
N SER A 186 -3.69 -6.17 -1.22
CA SER A 186 -4.26 -5.73 -2.49
C SER A 186 -5.78 -5.73 -2.40
N LEU A 187 -6.38 -4.54 -2.42
CA LEU A 187 -7.82 -4.36 -2.33
C LEU A 187 -8.39 -3.99 -3.69
N SER A 188 -9.39 -4.71 -4.13
CA SER A 188 -10.03 -4.49 -5.45
C SER A 188 -8.99 -4.36 -6.56
N GLY A 189 -7.98 -5.25 -6.57
CA GLY A 189 -6.88 -5.18 -7.52
C GLY A 189 -7.36 -5.22 -8.96
N ALA A 190 -7.02 -4.20 -9.77
CA ALA A 190 -7.39 -4.10 -11.17
C ALA A 190 -6.54 -5.04 -12.05
N PHE A 191 -6.40 -6.31 -11.67
CA PHE A 191 -5.51 -7.26 -12.32
C PHE A 191 -5.89 -7.58 -13.78
N PHE A 192 -7.14 -7.36 -14.15
CA PHE A 192 -7.62 -7.53 -15.53
C PHE A 192 -6.83 -6.70 -16.55
N VAL A 193 -6.24 -5.57 -16.14
CA VAL A 193 -5.46 -4.69 -17.04
C VAL A 193 -4.25 -5.40 -17.66
N SER A 194 -3.74 -6.46 -17.02
CA SER A 194 -2.59 -7.27 -17.47
C SER A 194 -2.72 -8.72 -16.98
N GLU A 195 -3.94 -9.28 -17.01
CA GLU A 195 -4.29 -10.56 -16.36
C GLU A 195 -3.31 -11.69 -16.67
N SER A 196 -3.08 -11.98 -17.95
CA SER A 196 -2.20 -13.07 -18.36
C SER A 196 -0.78 -12.93 -17.81
N SER A 197 -0.23 -11.70 -17.82
CA SER A 197 1.11 -11.42 -17.29
C SER A 197 1.16 -11.56 -15.77
N VAL A 198 0.13 -11.07 -15.08
CA VAL A 198 0.01 -11.16 -13.61
C VAL A 198 -0.06 -12.62 -13.18
N LEU A 199 -0.95 -13.42 -13.77
CA LEU A 199 -1.11 -14.83 -13.41
C LEU A 199 0.15 -15.65 -13.73
N HIS A 200 0.72 -15.48 -14.92
CA HIS A 200 1.97 -16.15 -15.30
C HIS A 200 3.12 -15.81 -14.35
N ALA A 201 3.30 -14.54 -14.02
CA ALA A 201 4.34 -14.13 -13.08
C ALA A 201 4.09 -14.69 -11.67
N THR A 202 2.83 -14.71 -11.19
CA THR A 202 2.48 -15.29 -9.89
C THR A 202 2.80 -16.79 -9.83
N GLU A 203 2.48 -17.52 -10.90
CA GLU A 203 2.75 -18.96 -10.97
C GLU A 203 4.25 -19.27 -10.96
N ARG A 204 5.08 -18.40 -11.50
CA ARG A 204 6.55 -18.59 -11.55
C ARG A 204 7.29 -18.03 -10.34
N ALA A 205 6.70 -17.10 -9.60
CA ALA A 205 7.36 -16.41 -8.50
C ALA A 205 7.70 -17.37 -7.33
N THR A 206 8.81 -17.06 -6.65
CA THR A 206 9.15 -17.64 -5.36
C THR A 206 8.65 -16.72 -4.25
N LEU A 207 7.71 -17.19 -3.42
CA LEU A 207 7.03 -16.39 -2.40
C LEU A 207 7.55 -16.65 -0.97
N THR A 208 8.70 -17.26 -0.81
CA THR A 208 9.27 -17.59 0.52
C THR A 208 9.50 -16.36 1.40
N GLY A 209 9.77 -15.20 0.80
CA GLY A 209 9.91 -13.93 1.50
C GLY A 209 8.58 -13.22 1.81
N VAL A 210 7.45 -13.72 1.32
CA VAL A 210 6.13 -13.18 1.64
C VAL A 210 5.65 -13.77 2.96
N HIS A 211 5.56 -12.93 3.99
CA HIS A 211 5.10 -13.37 5.31
C HIS A 211 3.57 -13.39 5.42
N LYS A 212 2.91 -12.34 4.92
CA LYS A 212 1.44 -12.23 4.90
C LYS A 212 0.97 -11.57 3.60
N PHE A 213 -0.13 -12.07 3.04
CA PHE A 213 -0.81 -11.45 1.91
C PHE A 213 -2.32 -11.41 2.13
N PHE A 214 -2.88 -10.20 2.09
CA PHE A 214 -4.31 -9.96 2.18
C PHE A 214 -4.84 -9.51 0.81
N LEU A 215 -5.92 -10.13 0.35
CA LEU A 215 -6.66 -9.67 -0.83
C LEU A 215 -8.12 -9.40 -0.44
N SER A 216 -8.75 -8.46 -1.10
CA SER A 216 -10.20 -8.30 -1.07
C SER A 216 -10.73 -7.77 -2.38
N VAL A 217 -12.02 -8.02 -2.63
CA VAL A 217 -12.76 -7.48 -3.77
C VAL A 217 -14.21 -7.29 -3.39
N GLY A 218 -14.84 -6.22 -3.85
CA GLY A 218 -16.27 -5.98 -3.68
C GLY A 218 -17.10 -6.74 -4.69
N THR A 219 -18.37 -7.05 -4.35
CA THR A 219 -19.30 -7.67 -5.30
C THR A 219 -20.01 -6.66 -6.20
N ARG A 220 -19.80 -5.35 -5.97
CA ARG A 220 -20.38 -4.24 -6.76
C ARG A 220 -19.29 -3.28 -7.26
N GLU A 221 -18.15 -3.85 -7.65
CA GLU A 221 -17.10 -3.07 -8.31
C GLU A 221 -17.64 -2.42 -9.59
N CYS A 222 -17.21 -1.22 -9.91
CA CYS A 222 -17.58 -0.52 -11.14
C CYS A 222 -16.35 0.21 -11.71
N GLY A 223 -16.40 0.59 -12.95
CA GLY A 223 -15.27 1.27 -13.60
C GLY A 223 -15.03 0.73 -15.00
N VAL A 224 -13.75 0.56 -15.39
CA VAL A 224 -13.36 0.10 -16.72
C VAL A 224 -13.64 -1.40 -16.92
N GLY A 225 -13.42 -2.23 -15.88
CA GLY A 225 -13.85 -3.63 -15.85
C GLY A 225 -15.27 -3.75 -15.32
N ASP A 226 -15.98 -4.81 -15.67
CA ASP A 226 -17.26 -5.10 -15.05
C ASP A 226 -17.09 -5.76 -13.67
N GLN A 227 -18.18 -5.87 -12.92
CA GLN A 227 -18.17 -6.42 -11.55
C GLN A 227 -17.70 -7.88 -11.53
N GLU A 228 -18.15 -8.68 -12.50
CA GLU A 228 -17.80 -10.09 -12.58
C GLU A 228 -16.31 -10.26 -12.93
N GLU A 229 -15.78 -9.43 -13.78
CA GLU A 229 -14.37 -9.44 -14.14
C GLU A 229 -13.47 -9.12 -12.95
N TYR A 230 -13.82 -8.10 -12.15
CA TYR A 230 -13.07 -7.81 -10.93
C TYR A 230 -13.05 -8.98 -9.96
N VAL A 231 -14.20 -9.58 -9.68
CA VAL A 231 -14.30 -10.74 -8.78
C VAL A 231 -13.52 -11.92 -9.33
N ARG A 232 -13.75 -12.27 -10.60
CA ARG A 232 -13.13 -13.41 -11.27
C ARG A 232 -11.60 -13.31 -11.25
N VAL A 233 -11.03 -12.15 -11.62
CA VAL A 233 -9.58 -12.02 -11.73
C VAL A 233 -8.90 -11.99 -10.35
N ASN A 234 -9.53 -11.38 -9.33
CA ASN A 234 -9.01 -11.42 -7.97
C ASN A 234 -9.05 -12.83 -7.37
N GLN A 235 -10.10 -13.61 -7.67
CA GLN A 235 -10.17 -15.03 -7.32
C GLN A 235 -9.09 -15.86 -8.02
N ALA A 236 -8.80 -15.59 -9.30
CA ALA A 236 -7.74 -16.28 -10.04
C ALA A 236 -6.35 -15.99 -9.44
N VAL A 237 -6.07 -14.74 -9.07
CA VAL A 237 -4.82 -14.36 -8.40
C VAL A 237 -4.72 -15.03 -7.02
N PHE A 238 -5.80 -15.02 -6.23
CA PHE A 238 -5.83 -15.73 -4.96
C PHE A 238 -5.57 -17.24 -5.14
N ALA A 239 -6.21 -17.88 -6.11
CA ALA A 239 -6.00 -19.31 -6.41
C ALA A 239 -4.55 -19.61 -6.82
N ALA A 240 -3.89 -18.72 -7.55
CA ALA A 240 -2.47 -18.86 -7.91
C ALA A 240 -1.55 -18.73 -6.69
N LEU A 241 -1.83 -17.75 -5.79
CA LEU A 241 -1.09 -17.56 -4.54
C LEU A 241 -1.29 -18.71 -3.55
N SER A 242 -2.52 -19.27 -3.44
CA SER A 242 -2.84 -20.34 -2.49
C SER A 242 -2.14 -21.67 -2.79
N LYS A 243 -1.67 -21.87 -4.02
CA LYS A 243 -0.79 -22.99 -4.39
C LYS A 243 0.61 -22.90 -3.79
N LYS A 244 1.00 -21.74 -3.26
CA LYS A 244 2.39 -21.42 -2.86
C LYS A 244 2.49 -20.89 -1.44
N MET A 245 1.41 -20.37 -0.87
CA MET A 245 1.36 -19.81 0.47
C MET A 245 0.46 -20.63 1.39
N PRO A 246 0.88 -20.86 2.64
CA PRO A 246 0.04 -21.54 3.61
C PRO A 246 -1.17 -20.67 4.00
N PRO A 247 -2.32 -21.28 4.35
CA PRO A 247 -3.59 -20.56 4.60
C PRO A 247 -3.50 -19.48 5.69
N GLU A 248 -2.68 -19.68 6.71
CA GLU A 248 -2.50 -18.71 7.80
C GLU A 248 -1.73 -17.44 7.38
N ARG A 249 -1.10 -17.46 6.21
CA ARG A 249 -0.36 -16.34 5.62
C ARG A 249 -1.08 -15.66 4.46
N LEU A 250 -2.18 -16.25 4.00
CA LEU A 250 -2.94 -15.75 2.86
C LEU A 250 -4.41 -15.60 3.23
N ARG A 251 -4.98 -14.42 3.02
CA ARG A 251 -6.39 -14.15 3.29
C ARG A 251 -7.05 -13.51 2.07
N PHE A 252 -8.26 -13.95 1.75
CA PHE A 252 -9.09 -13.35 0.72
C PHE A 252 -10.50 -13.07 1.26
N GLU A 253 -10.97 -11.85 1.07
CA GLU A 253 -12.31 -11.42 1.47
C GLU A 253 -13.10 -10.93 0.26
N ILE A 254 -14.26 -11.52 0.02
CA ILE A 254 -15.27 -10.97 -0.89
C ILE A 254 -16.18 -10.09 -0.05
N VAL A 255 -16.19 -8.79 -0.36
CA VAL A 255 -16.96 -7.79 0.39
C VAL A 255 -18.32 -7.63 -0.25
N GLU A 256 -19.35 -8.15 0.39
CA GLU A 256 -20.71 -8.07 -0.11
C GLU A 256 -21.18 -6.62 -0.22
N ASN A 257 -21.73 -6.23 -1.38
CA ASN A 257 -22.07 -4.87 -1.76
C ASN A 257 -20.90 -3.86 -1.72
N GLY A 258 -19.66 -4.34 -1.64
CA GLY A 258 -18.48 -3.49 -1.75
C GLY A 258 -18.38 -2.87 -3.14
N ILE A 259 -18.14 -1.57 -3.20
CA ILE A 259 -17.99 -0.77 -4.42
C ILE A 259 -16.51 -0.40 -4.63
N HIS A 260 -16.16 0.01 -5.85
CA HIS A 260 -14.80 0.48 -6.18
C HIS A 260 -14.57 1.91 -5.70
N HIS A 261 -14.40 2.07 -4.39
CA HIS A 261 -14.34 3.40 -3.77
C HIS A 261 -13.69 3.34 -2.39
N GLU A 262 -13.05 4.45 -1.99
CA GLU A 262 -12.35 4.61 -0.70
C GLU A 262 -13.26 4.27 0.50
N SER A 263 -14.53 4.61 0.46
CA SER A 263 -15.50 4.30 1.54
C SER A 263 -15.71 2.80 1.76
N ALA A 264 -15.52 1.97 0.73
CA ALA A 264 -15.57 0.52 0.86
C ALA A 264 -14.23 -0.01 1.41
N TRP A 265 -13.11 0.49 0.93
CA TRP A 265 -11.79 0.10 1.41
C TRP A 265 -11.53 0.55 2.86
N ALA A 266 -12.09 1.69 3.27
CA ALA A 266 -12.07 2.15 4.66
C ALA A 266 -12.65 1.12 5.63
N LYS A 267 -13.74 0.44 5.26
CA LYS A 267 -14.37 -0.61 6.08
C LYS A 267 -13.52 -1.86 6.22
N VAL A 268 -12.67 -2.15 5.23
CA VAL A 268 -11.78 -3.32 5.20
C VAL A 268 -10.44 -3.02 5.88
N LEU A 269 -10.02 -1.76 5.93
CA LEU A 269 -8.70 -1.34 6.44
C LEU A 269 -8.35 -1.91 7.83
N PRO A 270 -9.26 -1.92 8.83
CA PRO A 270 -8.95 -2.52 10.14
C PRO A 270 -8.62 -4.02 10.06
N SER A 271 -9.32 -4.78 9.20
CA SER A 271 -9.04 -6.19 8.93
C SER A 271 -7.67 -6.39 8.29
N VAL A 272 -7.32 -5.52 7.32
CA VAL A 272 -6.00 -5.52 6.67
C VAL A 272 -4.89 -5.31 7.69
N ILE A 273 -4.96 -4.24 8.48
CA ILE A 273 -3.92 -3.90 9.46
C ILE A 273 -3.77 -5.03 10.50
N ARG A 274 -4.89 -5.56 11.01
CA ARG A 274 -4.85 -6.70 11.95
C ARG A 274 -4.22 -7.93 11.33
N PHE A 275 -4.67 -8.33 10.16
CA PHE A 275 -4.14 -9.53 9.52
C PHE A 275 -2.64 -9.38 9.25
N LEU A 276 -2.22 -8.23 8.72
CA LEU A 276 -0.81 -8.01 8.35
C LEU A 276 0.12 -7.90 9.57
N PHE A 277 -0.33 -7.35 10.72
CA PHE A 277 0.57 -6.95 11.80
C PHE A 277 0.23 -7.49 13.19
N SER A 278 -0.84 -8.27 13.38
CA SER A 278 -1.23 -8.77 14.71
C SER A 278 -0.24 -9.74 15.36
N ASP A 279 0.61 -10.35 14.58
CA ASP A 279 1.68 -11.23 15.03
C ASP A 279 2.91 -10.48 15.59
N ILE A 280 2.98 -9.17 15.39
CA ILE A 280 4.11 -8.30 15.79
C ILE A 280 3.89 -7.70 17.19
N GLY A 281 3.03 -8.10 17.99
CA GLY A 281 2.68 -7.31 19.19
C GLY A 281 2.90 -7.99 20.52
N LYS A 282 3.42 -9.20 20.60
CA LYS A 282 3.55 -9.91 21.86
C LYS A 282 4.98 -10.21 22.32
N GLY A 283 6.01 -9.69 21.63
CA GLY A 283 7.40 -10.07 21.88
C GLY A 283 8.48 -9.02 21.65
N LEU A 284 8.14 -7.79 21.26
CA LEU A 284 9.14 -6.75 20.99
C LEU A 284 9.41 -5.88 22.24
N GLN A 285 9.96 -6.49 23.27
CA GLN A 285 10.91 -5.81 24.14
C GLN A 285 12.27 -5.90 23.42
N HIS A 286 12.70 -4.77 22.85
CA HIS A 286 14.01 -4.49 22.23
C HIS A 286 14.57 -5.55 21.24
N PRO A 287 14.76 -5.23 19.96
CA PRO A 287 15.72 -5.96 19.16
C PRO A 287 17.11 -5.80 19.78
N PRO A 288 17.97 -6.83 19.77
CA PRO A 288 19.32 -6.70 20.30
C PRO A 288 20.04 -5.56 19.59
N ALA A 289 20.66 -4.68 20.38
CA ALA A 289 21.56 -3.65 19.89
C ALA A 289 22.66 -4.32 19.07
N ARG A 290 22.84 -3.91 17.82
CA ARG A 290 24.02 -4.24 17.01
C ARG A 290 25.01 -3.11 17.12
#